data_63fa0d3fae58605f920c87b7fb17407d
#
_entry.id   63fa0d3fae58605f920c87b7fb17407d
#
_cell.length_a   1.000
_cell.length_b   1.000
_cell.length_c   1.000
_cell.angle_alpha   90.00
_cell.angle_beta   90.00
_cell.angle_gamma   90.00
#
_symmetry.space_group_name_H-M   'P 1'
#
loop_
_entity.id
_entity.type
_entity.pdbx_description
1 polymer ?
#
loop_
_entity_poly.entity_id
_entity_poly.type
_entity_poly.pdbx_seq_one_letter_code
_entity_poly.pdbx_strand_id
1 'polypeptide(L)'
;MTHRDDMTLTSSGFYVSQEAPIRSDNPIATPQSSPPDILRCAYMELVVTDLAASRQFYVDILGLYVTAEDDEAIYLRSTEEFIHHNLVLRKGPIAAVAAFSYRVRTPEDLDRAVEFYTELGCDVRRKEGGFVKGIGDSVRVVDPLGFPYEFFYATQHVERMSWRYDLHIPGELVRLDHFNQVTPDVPRAVGFMQDLGFRVTEDIQDEEGTVYAAWMRRKPTVHDTAMTGGDGPRMHHVCFATHEKHNILAICDKLGALRRSDSIERGPGRHGVSNAFYLYLRDPDGHRVEVYTQDYYTGDPDNPVITWDVHDNQRRDWWGNPVVPSWYTDASLVLDLDGNPQPVVARTDSSEMAVTIGADGFSYTRADDDKDMPEYKQGEYKLGHQL
;
A
#
# COMPACT_ATOMS: atom_id res chain seq x y z
N MET A 1 26.01 17.59 -14.13
CA MET A 1 24.58 17.82 -13.95
C MET A 1 24.16 16.93 -12.82
N THR A 2 23.56 17.46 -11.77
CA THR A 2 22.98 16.65 -10.68
C THR A 2 21.71 16.00 -11.20
N HIS A 3 21.30 14.90 -10.59
CA HIS A 3 20.04 14.20 -10.94
C HIS A 3 18.80 15.13 -10.89
N ARG A 4 18.86 16.21 -10.11
CA ARG A 4 17.77 17.17 -9.91
C ARG A 4 17.78 18.38 -10.86
N ASP A 5 18.74 18.46 -11.81
CA ASP A 5 18.85 19.63 -12.73
C ASP A 5 17.61 19.81 -13.62
N ASP A 6 16.87 18.73 -13.90
CA ASP A 6 15.63 18.75 -14.70
C ASP A 6 14.34 18.84 -13.83
N MET A 7 14.46 18.97 -12.51
CA MET A 7 13.35 19.09 -11.59
C MET A 7 13.14 20.53 -11.13
N THR A 8 11.90 20.87 -10.79
CA THR A 8 11.54 22.17 -10.23
C THR A 8 11.26 22.06 -8.73
N LEU A 9 12.05 22.71 -7.90
CA LEU A 9 11.80 22.82 -6.47
C LEU A 9 10.58 23.71 -6.21
N THR A 10 9.59 23.19 -5.49
CA THR A 10 8.40 23.94 -5.11
C THR A 10 8.63 24.78 -3.83
N SER A 11 7.74 25.71 -3.55
CA SER A 11 7.75 26.48 -2.29
C SER A 11 7.45 25.63 -1.05
N SER A 12 6.92 24.42 -1.24
CA SER A 12 6.61 23.48 -0.17
C SER A 12 7.77 22.50 0.14
N GLY A 13 8.89 22.61 -0.58
CA GLY A 13 10.12 21.87 -0.30
C GLY A 13 10.27 20.52 -1.02
N PHE A 14 9.32 20.11 -1.86
CA PHE A 14 9.47 18.94 -2.72
C PHE A 14 9.75 19.34 -4.18
N TYR A 15 10.24 18.39 -4.96
CA TYR A 15 10.54 18.59 -6.38
C TYR A 15 9.40 18.08 -7.25
N VAL A 16 9.23 18.68 -8.43
CA VAL A 16 8.31 18.20 -9.46
C VAL A 16 9.02 18.02 -10.77
N SER A 17 8.71 16.94 -11.49
CA SER A 17 9.25 16.62 -12.80
C SER A 17 8.19 15.96 -13.68
N GLN A 18 8.49 15.81 -14.97
CA GLN A 18 7.73 14.90 -15.82
C GLN A 18 8.06 13.46 -15.47
N GLU A 19 7.07 12.56 -15.58
CA GLU A 19 7.29 11.15 -15.34
C GLU A 19 8.38 10.59 -16.26
N ALA A 20 9.38 9.95 -15.66
CA ALA A 20 10.42 9.23 -16.36
C ALA A 20 10.48 7.78 -15.87
N PRO A 21 10.88 6.83 -16.74
CA PRO A 21 11.10 5.46 -16.27
C PRO A 21 12.19 5.42 -15.20
N ILE A 22 11.86 4.87 -14.04
CA ILE A 22 12.85 4.54 -13.00
C ILE A 22 13.63 3.32 -13.49
N ARG A 23 14.95 3.44 -13.57
CA ARG A 23 15.83 2.41 -14.11
C ARG A 23 16.57 1.72 -12.97
N SER A 24 16.63 0.39 -13.07
CA SER A 24 17.45 -0.45 -12.19
C SER A 24 18.71 -0.92 -12.92
N ASP A 25 19.80 -1.10 -12.21
CA ASP A 25 21.00 -1.76 -12.73
C ASP A 25 20.79 -3.27 -12.94
N ASN A 26 19.71 -3.82 -12.34
CA ASN A 26 19.30 -5.22 -12.49
C ASN A 26 17.81 -5.32 -12.86
N PRO A 27 17.40 -4.84 -14.06
CA PRO A 27 16.01 -4.82 -14.46
C PRO A 27 15.46 -6.24 -14.67
N ILE A 28 14.14 -6.40 -14.48
CA ILE A 28 13.44 -7.59 -14.94
C ILE A 28 13.39 -7.54 -16.47
N ALA A 29 13.64 -8.67 -17.10
CA ALA A 29 13.56 -8.77 -18.56
C ALA A 29 12.13 -8.45 -19.03
N THR A 30 12.00 -7.60 -20.06
CA THR A 30 10.69 -7.29 -20.63
C THR A 30 10.26 -8.43 -21.57
N PRO A 31 9.09 -9.09 -21.31
CA PRO A 31 8.52 -10.09 -22.19
C PRO A 31 8.19 -9.54 -23.58
N GLN A 32 8.07 -10.43 -24.56
CA GLN A 32 7.55 -10.05 -25.88
C GLN A 32 6.03 -9.94 -25.88
N SER A 33 5.36 -10.74 -25.06
CA SER A 33 3.92 -10.65 -24.83
C SER A 33 3.55 -9.37 -24.09
N SER A 34 2.38 -8.83 -24.40
CA SER A 34 1.86 -7.64 -23.71
C SER A 34 1.41 -7.97 -22.28
N PRO A 35 1.65 -7.10 -21.31
CA PRO A 35 1.14 -7.29 -19.96
C PRO A 35 -0.41 -7.20 -19.93
N PRO A 36 -1.07 -7.73 -18.90
CA PRO A 36 -2.50 -7.54 -18.69
C PRO A 36 -2.82 -6.06 -18.43
N ASP A 37 -3.92 -5.55 -19.00
CA ASP A 37 -4.38 -4.17 -18.74
C ASP A 37 -5.09 -4.09 -17.38
N ILE A 38 -4.34 -3.73 -16.36
CA ILE A 38 -4.81 -3.59 -14.99
C ILE A 38 -5.66 -2.31 -14.86
N LEU A 39 -6.85 -2.43 -14.29
CA LEU A 39 -7.72 -1.28 -14.01
C LEU A 39 -7.43 -0.63 -12.66
N ARG A 40 -7.33 -1.46 -11.62
CA ARG A 40 -7.13 -1.01 -10.23
C ARG A 40 -6.75 -2.17 -9.32
N CYS A 41 -6.20 -1.87 -8.15
CA CYS A 41 -6.25 -2.79 -7.03
C CYS A 41 -7.72 -3.04 -6.66
N ALA A 42 -8.08 -4.27 -6.35
CA ALA A 42 -9.48 -4.65 -6.23
C ALA A 42 -9.83 -5.34 -4.90
N TYR A 43 -9.02 -6.29 -4.46
CA TYR A 43 -9.15 -6.87 -3.14
C TYR A 43 -7.82 -7.44 -2.62
N MET A 44 -7.75 -7.61 -1.30
CA MET A 44 -6.66 -8.30 -0.60
C MET A 44 -7.18 -9.62 -0.04
N GLU A 45 -6.39 -10.70 -0.13
CA GLU A 45 -6.63 -11.94 0.61
C GLU A 45 -5.61 -12.08 1.73
N LEU A 46 -6.06 -11.87 2.97
CA LEU A 46 -5.27 -12.05 4.19
C LEU A 46 -5.53 -13.44 4.78
N VAL A 47 -4.47 -14.11 5.20
CA VAL A 47 -4.56 -15.29 6.04
C VAL A 47 -4.50 -14.86 7.49
N VAL A 48 -5.50 -15.26 8.27
CA VAL A 48 -5.67 -14.89 9.68
C VAL A 48 -5.76 -16.16 10.54
N THR A 49 -5.28 -16.09 11.78
CA THR A 49 -5.24 -17.26 12.66
C THR A 49 -6.53 -17.42 13.47
N ASP A 50 -7.28 -16.33 13.68
CA ASP A 50 -8.57 -16.30 14.37
C ASP A 50 -9.60 -15.49 13.59
N LEU A 51 -10.50 -16.20 12.86
CA LEU A 51 -11.56 -15.55 12.08
C LEU A 51 -12.52 -14.73 12.95
N ALA A 52 -12.80 -15.16 14.18
CA ALA A 52 -13.74 -14.46 15.05
C ALA A 52 -13.15 -13.14 15.56
N ALA A 53 -11.88 -13.14 15.96
CA ALA A 53 -11.18 -11.92 16.36
C ALA A 53 -11.03 -10.96 15.18
N SER A 54 -10.66 -11.46 13.99
CA SER A 54 -10.54 -10.66 12.77
C SER A 54 -11.90 -10.11 12.32
N ARG A 55 -12.98 -10.92 12.40
CA ARG A 55 -14.35 -10.45 12.13
C ARG A 55 -14.72 -9.27 13.02
N GLN A 56 -14.47 -9.39 14.33
CA GLN A 56 -14.75 -8.29 15.26
C GLN A 56 -13.99 -7.03 14.88
N PHE A 57 -12.72 -7.14 14.50
CA PHE A 57 -11.91 -5.99 14.10
C PHE A 57 -12.42 -5.34 12.82
N TYR A 58 -12.58 -6.11 11.74
CA TYR A 58 -12.92 -5.55 10.43
C TYR A 58 -14.40 -5.18 10.30
N VAL A 59 -15.32 -5.89 10.95
CA VAL A 59 -16.76 -5.62 10.86
C VAL A 59 -17.21 -4.67 11.96
N ASP A 60 -16.98 -5.02 13.24
CA ASP A 60 -17.59 -4.27 14.35
C ASP A 60 -16.83 -2.96 14.64
N ILE A 61 -15.50 -2.94 14.42
CA ILE A 61 -14.67 -1.74 14.65
C ILE A 61 -14.55 -0.92 13.37
N LEU A 62 -14.12 -1.51 12.25
CA LEU A 62 -13.85 -0.79 11.02
C LEU A 62 -15.07 -0.64 10.09
N GLY A 63 -16.15 -1.39 10.33
CA GLY A 63 -17.43 -1.19 9.63
C GLY A 63 -17.50 -1.78 8.23
N LEU A 64 -16.65 -2.74 7.88
CA LEU A 64 -16.82 -3.47 6.62
C LEU A 64 -18.05 -4.36 6.66
N TYR A 65 -18.72 -4.47 5.52
CA TYR A 65 -19.94 -5.27 5.37
C TYR A 65 -19.60 -6.71 4.97
N VAL A 66 -20.20 -7.67 5.69
CA VAL A 66 -20.09 -9.09 5.31
C VAL A 66 -20.94 -9.33 4.06
N THR A 67 -20.31 -9.79 2.98
CA THR A 67 -21.01 -10.25 1.78
C THR A 67 -21.30 -11.74 1.86
N ALA A 68 -20.34 -12.50 2.34
CA ALA A 68 -20.47 -13.94 2.60
C ALA A 68 -19.48 -14.34 3.69
N GLU A 69 -19.79 -15.41 4.42
CA GLU A 69 -18.90 -16.03 5.37
C GLU A 69 -19.19 -17.54 5.50
N ASP A 70 -18.17 -18.29 5.87
CA ASP A 70 -18.23 -19.71 6.24
C ASP A 70 -17.13 -20.01 7.27
N ASP A 71 -16.93 -21.28 7.64
CA ASP A 71 -15.95 -21.67 8.66
C ASP A 71 -14.48 -21.45 8.23
N GLU A 72 -14.23 -21.21 6.95
CA GLU A 72 -12.89 -21.09 6.37
C GLU A 72 -12.56 -19.65 5.93
N ALA A 73 -13.57 -18.82 5.63
CA ALA A 73 -13.32 -17.47 5.14
C ALA A 73 -14.49 -16.50 5.37
N ILE A 74 -14.13 -15.21 5.49
CA ILE A 74 -15.07 -14.07 5.53
C ILE A 74 -14.75 -13.16 4.35
N TYR A 75 -15.79 -12.83 3.57
CA TYR A 75 -15.71 -11.97 2.41
C TYR A 75 -16.33 -10.60 2.74
N LEU A 76 -15.53 -9.58 2.77
CA LEU A 76 -15.89 -8.26 3.26
C LEU A 76 -15.86 -7.21 2.15
N ARG A 77 -16.73 -6.21 2.22
CA ARG A 77 -16.71 -5.06 1.32
C ARG A 77 -16.91 -3.75 2.07
N SER A 78 -16.36 -2.71 1.51
CA SER A 78 -16.56 -1.33 1.94
C SER A 78 -17.83 -0.72 1.31
N THR A 79 -18.20 0.47 1.75
CA THR A 79 -19.51 1.12 1.48
C THR A 79 -19.79 1.31 -0.01
N GLU A 80 -18.85 1.78 -0.80
CA GLU A 80 -19.07 2.05 -2.23
C GLU A 80 -18.80 0.85 -3.15
N GLU A 81 -18.28 -0.27 -2.61
CA GLU A 81 -17.87 -1.40 -3.43
C GLU A 81 -19.08 -2.15 -4.01
N PHE A 82 -19.02 -2.43 -5.31
CA PHE A 82 -20.06 -3.16 -6.06
C PHE A 82 -19.60 -4.55 -6.52
N ILE A 83 -18.29 -4.86 -6.45
CA ILE A 83 -17.80 -6.22 -6.62
C ILE A 83 -18.06 -7.01 -5.33
N HIS A 84 -18.05 -8.34 -5.42
CA HIS A 84 -18.44 -9.20 -4.31
C HIS A 84 -17.74 -8.85 -2.99
N HIS A 85 -16.45 -8.55 -3.04
CA HIS A 85 -15.65 -8.18 -1.86
C HIS A 85 -14.42 -7.37 -2.25
N ASN A 86 -13.82 -6.67 -1.30
CA ASN A 86 -12.52 -6.03 -1.43
C ASN A 86 -11.52 -6.46 -0.31
N LEU A 87 -11.97 -7.33 0.60
CA LEU A 87 -11.12 -8.01 1.56
C LEU A 87 -11.63 -9.44 1.77
N VAL A 88 -10.72 -10.40 1.73
CA VAL A 88 -10.96 -11.79 2.14
C VAL A 88 -10.11 -12.07 3.37
N LEU A 89 -10.74 -12.54 4.44
CA LEU A 89 -10.06 -13.10 5.61
C LEU A 89 -10.16 -14.62 5.51
N ARG A 90 -9.04 -15.28 5.27
CA ARG A 90 -8.98 -16.74 5.16
C ARG A 90 -8.31 -17.33 6.38
N LYS A 91 -8.94 -18.32 6.97
CA LYS A 91 -8.35 -19.04 8.10
C LYS A 91 -7.08 -19.79 7.68
N GLY A 92 -6.02 -19.67 8.47
CA GLY A 92 -4.78 -20.38 8.24
C GLY A 92 -3.90 -20.47 9.47
N PRO A 93 -2.80 -21.24 9.40
CA PRO A 93 -1.94 -21.51 10.55
C PRO A 93 -1.02 -20.34 10.93
N ILE A 94 -0.80 -19.40 10.00
CA ILE A 94 0.08 -18.23 10.18
C ILE A 94 -0.55 -17.00 9.56
N ALA A 95 -0.26 -15.83 10.11
CA ALA A 95 -0.63 -14.57 9.52
C ALA A 95 0.21 -14.27 8.26
N ALA A 96 -0.43 -14.10 7.12
CA ALA A 96 0.25 -13.84 5.84
C ALA A 96 -0.70 -13.21 4.80
N VAL A 97 -0.16 -12.85 3.65
CA VAL A 97 -0.93 -12.42 2.47
C VAL A 97 -0.93 -13.54 1.43
N ALA A 98 -2.11 -13.97 1.01
CA ALA A 98 -2.28 -14.99 -0.02
C ALA A 98 -2.43 -14.40 -1.43
N ALA A 99 -2.96 -13.17 -1.55
CA ALA A 99 -3.04 -12.48 -2.84
C ALA A 99 -3.22 -10.96 -2.70
N PHE A 100 -2.51 -10.23 -3.57
CA PHE A 100 -2.80 -8.86 -3.96
C PHE A 100 -3.59 -8.92 -5.27
N SER A 101 -4.88 -8.55 -5.27
CA SER A 101 -5.73 -8.83 -6.41
C SER A 101 -6.03 -7.57 -7.20
N TYR A 102 -5.83 -7.66 -8.51
CA TYR A 102 -6.05 -6.60 -9.46
C TYR A 102 -7.16 -6.96 -10.44
N ARG A 103 -8.08 -6.02 -10.65
CA ARG A 103 -9.08 -6.16 -11.70
C ARG A 103 -8.48 -5.76 -13.04
N VAL A 104 -8.67 -6.59 -14.06
CA VAL A 104 -8.24 -6.32 -15.44
C VAL A 104 -9.38 -5.78 -16.29
N ARG A 105 -9.07 -5.19 -17.45
CA ARG A 105 -10.03 -4.48 -18.30
C ARG A 105 -10.94 -5.39 -19.07
N THR A 106 -10.41 -6.50 -19.60
CA THR A 106 -11.15 -7.44 -20.45
C THR A 106 -10.85 -8.88 -20.03
N PRO A 107 -11.71 -9.85 -20.40
CA PRO A 107 -11.42 -11.26 -20.13
C PRO A 107 -10.16 -11.76 -20.84
N GLU A 108 -9.78 -11.21 -21.99
CA GLU A 108 -8.57 -11.56 -22.74
C GLU A 108 -7.28 -11.16 -21.99
N ASP A 109 -7.37 -10.25 -21.03
CA ASP A 109 -6.23 -9.88 -20.18
C ASP A 109 -5.81 -11.03 -19.25
N LEU A 110 -6.67 -12.01 -19.01
CA LEU A 110 -6.30 -13.23 -18.30
C LEU A 110 -5.35 -14.10 -19.14
N ASP A 111 -5.56 -14.16 -20.46
CA ASP A 111 -4.65 -14.87 -21.37
C ASP A 111 -3.32 -14.12 -21.45
N ARG A 112 -3.35 -12.79 -21.57
CA ARG A 112 -2.14 -11.96 -21.52
C ARG A 112 -1.36 -12.15 -20.22
N ALA A 113 -2.04 -12.23 -19.08
CA ALA A 113 -1.37 -12.48 -17.81
C ALA A 113 -0.66 -13.84 -17.80
N VAL A 114 -1.30 -14.90 -18.34
CA VAL A 114 -0.68 -16.22 -18.46
C VAL A 114 0.56 -16.17 -19.34
N GLU A 115 0.47 -15.57 -20.53
CA GLU A 115 1.57 -15.48 -21.49
C GLU A 115 2.73 -14.66 -20.90
N PHE A 116 2.45 -13.46 -20.43
CA PHE A 116 3.43 -12.52 -19.88
C PHE A 116 4.24 -13.12 -18.71
N TYR A 117 3.56 -13.67 -17.71
CA TYR A 117 4.24 -14.23 -16.54
C TYR A 117 4.89 -15.58 -16.82
N THR A 118 4.39 -16.36 -17.80
CA THR A 118 5.05 -17.60 -18.24
C THR A 118 6.37 -17.30 -18.96
N GLU A 119 6.44 -16.28 -19.81
CA GLU A 119 7.67 -15.83 -20.45
C GLU A 119 8.72 -15.35 -19.42
N LEU A 120 8.28 -14.80 -18.30
CA LEU A 120 9.14 -14.43 -17.18
C LEU A 120 9.59 -15.62 -16.31
N GLY A 121 9.11 -16.83 -16.60
CA GLY A 121 9.44 -18.04 -15.83
C GLY A 121 8.76 -18.13 -14.46
N CYS A 122 7.68 -17.38 -14.25
CA CYS A 122 6.91 -17.36 -13.02
C CYS A 122 6.05 -18.61 -12.81
N ASP A 123 5.70 -18.93 -11.55
CA ASP A 123 4.60 -19.87 -11.27
C ASP A 123 3.27 -19.20 -11.62
N VAL A 124 2.55 -19.76 -12.60
CA VAL A 124 1.30 -19.22 -13.15
C VAL A 124 0.21 -20.26 -13.08
N ARG A 125 -0.91 -19.94 -12.43
CA ARG A 125 -2.02 -20.88 -12.25
C ARG A 125 -3.35 -20.22 -12.61
N ARG A 126 -4.01 -20.75 -13.66
CA ARG A 126 -5.41 -20.43 -13.91
C ARG A 126 -6.30 -21.06 -12.83
N LYS A 127 -7.30 -20.29 -12.40
CA LYS A 127 -8.33 -20.71 -11.48
C LYS A 127 -9.70 -20.58 -12.14
N GLU A 128 -10.50 -21.62 -12.02
CA GLU A 128 -11.88 -21.60 -12.50
C GLU A 128 -12.75 -20.67 -11.63
N GLY A 129 -13.81 -20.16 -12.23
CA GLY A 129 -14.77 -19.29 -11.54
C GLY A 129 -15.31 -19.93 -10.26
N GLY A 130 -15.31 -19.13 -9.16
CA GLY A 130 -15.71 -19.60 -7.85
C GLY A 130 -14.56 -20.18 -7.00
N PHE A 131 -13.32 -20.24 -7.51
CA PHE A 131 -12.15 -20.56 -6.68
C PHE A 131 -12.05 -19.60 -5.50
N VAL A 132 -12.21 -18.29 -5.75
CA VAL A 132 -12.54 -17.31 -4.73
C VAL A 132 -14.04 -16.98 -4.90
N LYS A 133 -14.81 -17.14 -3.84
CA LYS A 133 -16.26 -16.96 -3.87
C LYS A 133 -16.65 -15.60 -4.45
N GLY A 134 -17.52 -15.59 -5.45
CA GLY A 134 -17.98 -14.37 -6.11
C GLY A 134 -17.03 -13.82 -7.18
N ILE A 135 -15.87 -14.43 -7.42
CA ILE A 135 -14.94 -14.12 -8.50
C ILE A 135 -15.11 -15.14 -9.63
N GLY A 136 -15.07 -14.69 -10.87
CA GLY A 136 -15.03 -15.53 -12.06
C GLY A 136 -13.69 -16.21 -12.24
N ASP A 137 -13.36 -16.57 -13.48
CA ASP A 137 -12.04 -17.09 -13.79
C ASP A 137 -10.96 -16.06 -13.42
N SER A 138 -9.84 -16.55 -12.90
CA SER A 138 -8.71 -15.72 -12.51
C SER A 138 -7.36 -16.37 -12.85
N VAL A 139 -6.30 -15.58 -12.75
CA VAL A 139 -4.92 -16.05 -12.90
C VAL A 139 -4.15 -15.63 -11.66
N ARG A 140 -3.59 -16.60 -10.94
CA ARG A 140 -2.68 -16.37 -9.83
C ARG A 140 -1.24 -16.58 -10.28
N VAL A 141 -0.36 -15.70 -9.84
CA VAL A 141 1.07 -15.76 -10.16
C VAL A 141 1.89 -15.42 -8.91
N VAL A 142 3.09 -15.98 -8.82
CA VAL A 142 4.15 -15.38 -8.02
C VAL A 142 5.00 -14.60 -9.01
N ASP A 143 5.02 -13.27 -8.86
CA ASP A 143 5.74 -12.39 -9.78
C ASP A 143 7.28 -12.52 -9.63
N PRO A 144 8.08 -11.90 -10.51
CA PRO A 144 9.54 -11.99 -10.42
C PRO A 144 10.16 -11.36 -9.17
N LEU A 145 9.37 -10.63 -8.38
CA LEU A 145 9.76 -10.02 -7.11
C LEU A 145 9.33 -10.87 -5.90
N GLY A 146 8.59 -11.96 -6.15
CA GLY A 146 8.08 -12.87 -5.13
C GLY A 146 6.70 -12.52 -4.56
N PHE A 147 5.98 -11.55 -5.15
CA PHE A 147 4.63 -11.19 -4.69
C PHE A 147 3.56 -12.09 -5.31
N PRO A 148 2.58 -12.58 -4.50
CA PRO A 148 1.43 -13.32 -5.01
C PRO A 148 0.38 -12.37 -5.57
N TYR A 149 0.28 -12.27 -6.91
CA TYR A 149 -0.77 -11.50 -7.56
C TYR A 149 -1.91 -12.38 -8.05
N GLU A 150 -3.12 -11.84 -8.05
CA GLU A 150 -4.27 -12.40 -8.71
C GLU A 150 -4.88 -11.40 -9.68
N PHE A 151 -5.14 -11.84 -10.91
CA PHE A 151 -5.80 -11.07 -11.95
C PHE A 151 -7.17 -11.67 -12.24
N PHE A 152 -8.22 -10.85 -12.23
CA PHE A 152 -9.58 -11.28 -12.56
C PHE A 152 -10.34 -10.20 -13.31
N TYR A 153 -11.31 -10.64 -14.12
CA TYR A 153 -12.20 -9.74 -14.86
C TYR A 153 -13.63 -9.80 -14.31
N ALA A 154 -14.23 -10.98 -14.30
CA ALA A 154 -15.61 -11.20 -13.90
C ALA A 154 -15.75 -11.33 -12.38
N THR A 155 -16.83 -10.76 -11.85
CA THR A 155 -17.17 -10.87 -10.42
C THR A 155 -18.69 -10.80 -10.27
N GLN A 156 -19.20 -11.43 -9.23
CA GLN A 156 -20.58 -11.20 -8.80
C GLN A 156 -20.75 -9.75 -8.34
N HIS A 157 -21.73 -9.05 -8.89
CA HIS A 157 -22.07 -7.71 -8.45
C HIS A 157 -22.96 -7.78 -7.21
N VAL A 158 -22.72 -6.85 -6.30
CA VAL A 158 -23.51 -6.66 -5.08
C VAL A 158 -24.01 -5.21 -4.99
N GLU A 159 -25.02 -4.98 -4.14
CA GLU A 159 -25.50 -3.62 -3.89
C GLU A 159 -24.43 -2.78 -3.20
N ARG A 160 -24.19 -1.56 -3.70
CA ARG A 160 -23.42 -0.56 -2.96
C ARG A 160 -24.18 -0.13 -1.72
N MET A 161 -23.45 -0.02 -0.61
CA MET A 161 -24.05 0.41 0.66
C MET A 161 -24.12 1.95 0.80
N SER A 162 -23.69 2.70 -0.21
CA SER A 162 -23.62 4.17 -0.20
C SER A 162 -24.95 4.87 0.13
N TRP A 163 -26.10 4.24 -0.18
CA TRP A 163 -27.43 4.78 0.14
C TRP A 163 -28.07 4.17 1.38
N ARG A 164 -27.40 3.20 2.01
CA ARG A 164 -27.89 2.53 3.20
C ARG A 164 -27.42 3.27 4.46
N TYR A 165 -27.75 4.56 4.55
CA TYR A 165 -27.43 5.42 5.70
C TYR A 165 -27.93 4.87 7.04
N ASP A 166 -28.95 4.01 6.99
CA ASP A 166 -29.46 3.25 8.15
C ASP A 166 -28.45 2.25 8.73
N LEU A 167 -27.44 1.84 7.95
CA LEU A 167 -26.41 0.87 8.33
C LEU A 167 -25.01 1.50 8.50
N HIS A 168 -24.86 2.77 8.15
CA HIS A 168 -23.57 3.45 8.29
C HIS A 168 -23.20 3.63 9.76
N ILE A 169 -21.95 3.37 10.07
CA ILE A 169 -21.41 3.57 11.41
C ILE A 169 -20.33 4.67 11.40
N PRO A 170 -20.10 5.36 12.53
CA PRO A 170 -18.97 6.28 12.63
C PRO A 170 -17.65 5.58 12.35
N GLY A 171 -16.85 6.14 11.43
CA GLY A 171 -15.57 5.54 11.03
C GLY A 171 -15.64 4.59 9.84
N GLU A 172 -16.77 4.55 9.11
CA GLU A 172 -16.95 3.66 7.96
C GLU A 172 -15.86 3.79 6.89
N LEU A 173 -15.52 2.65 6.30
CA LEU A 173 -14.59 2.54 5.18
C LEU A 173 -15.33 2.56 3.86
N VAL A 174 -14.88 3.43 2.94
CA VAL A 174 -15.57 3.71 1.67
C VAL A 174 -15.15 2.76 0.57
N ARG A 175 -13.83 2.53 0.43
CA ARG A 175 -13.25 1.64 -0.60
C ARG A 175 -11.88 1.14 -0.17
N LEU A 176 -11.47 0.00 -0.72
CA LEU A 176 -10.06 -0.36 -0.76
C LEU A 176 -9.35 0.65 -1.64
N ASP A 177 -8.24 1.20 -1.14
CA ASP A 177 -7.53 2.22 -1.88
C ASP A 177 -6.22 1.72 -2.49
N HIS A 178 -5.34 1.15 -1.69
CA HIS A 178 -4.03 0.72 -2.19
C HIS A 178 -3.39 -0.40 -1.36
N PHE A 179 -2.32 -0.94 -1.92
CA PHE A 179 -1.39 -1.85 -1.26
C PHE A 179 -0.03 -1.18 -1.11
N ASN A 180 0.65 -1.40 0.00
CA ASN A 180 2.06 -1.05 0.12
C ASN A 180 2.88 -2.33 0.31
N GLN A 181 3.86 -2.52 -0.55
CA GLN A 181 4.66 -3.71 -0.68
C GLN A 181 6.12 -3.39 -0.35
N VAL A 182 6.76 -4.26 0.43
CA VAL A 182 8.16 -4.11 0.84
C VAL A 182 9.03 -4.98 -0.05
N THR A 183 10.04 -4.36 -0.66
CA THR A 183 10.98 -5.01 -1.58
C THR A 183 12.42 -4.65 -1.25
N PRO A 184 13.40 -5.56 -1.41
CA PRO A 184 14.81 -5.23 -1.22
C PRO A 184 15.40 -4.34 -2.34
N ASP A 185 14.74 -4.26 -3.51
CA ASP A 185 15.21 -3.50 -4.68
C ASP A 185 14.05 -2.67 -5.25
N VAL A 186 13.93 -1.42 -4.78
CA VAL A 186 12.85 -0.52 -5.19
C VAL A 186 12.94 -0.13 -6.66
N PRO A 187 14.09 0.30 -7.22
CA PRO A 187 14.16 0.64 -8.64
C PRO A 187 13.73 -0.51 -9.56
N ARG A 188 14.14 -1.75 -9.24
CA ARG A 188 13.75 -2.94 -9.99
C ARG A 188 12.24 -3.18 -9.93
N ALA A 189 11.65 -3.05 -8.74
CA ALA A 189 10.22 -3.24 -8.55
C ALA A 189 9.41 -2.16 -9.28
N VAL A 190 9.80 -0.90 -9.16
CA VAL A 190 9.12 0.22 -9.82
C VAL A 190 9.20 0.11 -11.33
N GLY A 191 10.38 -0.22 -11.89
CA GLY A 191 10.54 -0.45 -13.33
C GLY A 191 9.60 -1.55 -13.84
N PHE A 192 9.49 -2.66 -13.10
CA PHE A 192 8.56 -3.74 -13.44
C PHE A 192 7.09 -3.31 -13.38
N MET A 193 6.70 -2.53 -12.37
CA MET A 193 5.34 -2.00 -12.28
C MET A 193 5.04 -1.01 -13.41
N GLN A 194 6.02 -0.21 -13.85
CA GLN A 194 5.87 0.66 -15.03
C GLN A 194 5.67 -0.16 -16.31
N ASP A 195 6.36 -1.30 -16.47
CA ASP A 195 6.13 -2.24 -17.57
C ASP A 195 4.71 -2.83 -17.54
N LEU A 196 4.11 -3.01 -16.36
CA LEU A 196 2.69 -3.37 -16.17
C LEU A 196 1.72 -2.18 -16.40
N GLY A 197 2.24 -1.01 -16.82
CA GLY A 197 1.47 0.18 -17.15
C GLY A 197 1.07 1.04 -15.96
N PHE A 198 1.66 0.85 -14.79
CA PHE A 198 1.50 1.79 -13.68
C PHE A 198 2.31 3.06 -13.94
N ARG A 199 1.80 4.19 -13.45
CA ARG A 199 2.46 5.48 -13.51
C ARG A 199 2.89 5.90 -12.11
N VAL A 200 4.12 6.37 -11.99
CA VAL A 200 4.62 6.98 -10.76
C VAL A 200 3.92 8.32 -10.54
N THR A 201 3.44 8.55 -9.35
CA THR A 201 2.88 9.84 -8.91
C THR A 201 3.78 10.56 -7.94
N GLU A 202 4.38 9.80 -7.05
CA GLU A 202 5.35 10.30 -6.07
C GLU A 202 6.48 9.30 -5.86
N ASP A 203 7.65 9.80 -5.54
CA ASP A 203 8.78 8.98 -5.11
C ASP A 203 9.59 9.67 -4.00
N ILE A 204 10.50 8.90 -3.38
CA ILE A 204 11.48 9.39 -2.42
C ILE A 204 12.86 9.08 -3.00
N GLN A 205 13.69 10.10 -3.13
CA GLN A 205 15.05 9.97 -3.66
C GLN A 205 16.05 10.78 -2.84
N ASP A 206 17.33 10.35 -2.90
CA ASP A 206 18.45 11.16 -2.48
C ASP A 206 18.95 12.11 -3.58
N GLU A 207 20.04 12.82 -3.34
CA GLU A 207 20.66 13.73 -4.32
C GLU A 207 21.30 12.99 -5.50
N GLU A 208 21.70 11.73 -5.30
CA GLU A 208 22.27 10.85 -6.31
C GLU A 208 21.19 10.20 -7.20
N GLY A 209 19.91 10.31 -6.82
CA GLY A 209 18.79 9.73 -7.54
C GLY A 209 18.48 8.27 -7.15
N THR A 210 19.00 7.81 -6.01
CA THR A 210 18.60 6.51 -5.46
C THR A 210 17.15 6.55 -5.00
N VAL A 211 16.33 5.63 -5.49
CA VAL A 211 14.90 5.57 -5.16
C VAL A 211 14.65 4.66 -3.96
N TYR A 212 14.06 5.20 -2.91
CA TYR A 212 13.77 4.51 -1.64
C TYR A 212 12.34 4.01 -1.51
N ALA A 213 11.42 4.68 -2.16
CA ALA A 213 10.03 4.29 -2.27
C ALA A 213 9.38 4.99 -3.46
N ALA A 214 8.31 4.41 -4.01
CA ALA A 214 7.50 5.05 -5.03
C ALA A 214 6.03 4.65 -4.90
N TRP A 215 5.15 5.60 -5.21
CA TRP A 215 3.70 5.45 -5.25
C TRP A 215 3.24 5.45 -6.69
N MET A 216 2.45 4.45 -7.07
CA MET A 216 2.12 4.20 -8.47
C MET A 216 0.64 3.90 -8.64
N ARG A 217 0.06 4.42 -9.71
CA ARG A 217 -1.37 4.38 -9.98
C ARG A 217 -1.75 3.70 -11.28
N ARG A 218 -2.96 3.17 -11.30
CA ARG A 218 -3.81 2.88 -12.47
C ARG A 218 -5.09 3.70 -12.43
N LYS A 219 -5.76 3.77 -11.28
CA LYS A 219 -6.91 4.65 -11.03
C LYS A 219 -6.46 6.11 -10.81
N PRO A 220 -7.34 7.12 -10.93
CA PRO A 220 -6.98 8.53 -10.84
C PRO A 220 -6.83 9.08 -9.40
N THR A 221 -6.31 8.26 -8.48
CA THR A 221 -5.89 8.63 -7.12
C THR A 221 -4.35 8.61 -7.06
N VAL A 222 -3.75 8.97 -5.94
CA VAL A 222 -2.29 9.00 -5.83
C VAL A 222 -1.68 7.63 -6.13
N HIS A 223 -2.28 6.55 -5.65
CA HIS A 223 -1.73 5.22 -5.94
C HIS A 223 -2.76 4.09 -5.85
N ASP A 224 -2.46 2.99 -6.52
CA ASP A 224 -3.01 1.64 -6.34
C ASP A 224 -2.03 0.76 -5.58
N THR A 225 -0.73 1.03 -5.77
CA THR A 225 0.35 0.30 -5.11
C THR A 225 1.51 1.24 -4.78
N ALA A 226 2.21 0.93 -3.72
CA ALA A 226 3.50 1.53 -3.39
C ALA A 226 4.55 0.43 -3.22
N MET A 227 5.78 0.72 -3.67
CA MET A 227 6.96 -0.09 -3.42
C MET A 227 7.85 0.64 -2.44
N THR A 228 8.08 0.03 -1.28
CA THR A 228 8.88 0.60 -0.20
C THR A 228 10.11 -0.29 0.05
N GLY A 229 11.27 0.33 0.24
CA GLY A 229 12.51 -0.38 0.50
C GLY A 229 12.54 -1.04 1.87
N GLY A 230 12.98 -2.29 1.93
CA GLY A 230 13.12 -3.08 3.14
C GLY A 230 13.31 -4.56 2.83
N ASP A 231 13.43 -5.37 3.87
CA ASP A 231 13.52 -6.83 3.70
C ASP A 231 12.20 -7.37 3.12
N GLY A 232 12.25 -8.05 1.98
CA GLY A 232 11.06 -8.47 1.25
C GLY A 232 11.26 -9.72 0.38
N PRO A 233 10.22 -10.21 -0.29
CA PRO A 233 8.89 -9.59 -0.41
C PRO A 233 8.04 -9.72 0.87
N ARG A 234 7.36 -8.64 1.24
CA ARG A 234 6.40 -8.60 2.36
C ARG A 234 5.33 -7.53 2.08
N MET A 235 4.20 -7.58 2.77
CA MET A 235 3.21 -6.51 2.76
C MET A 235 3.47 -5.54 3.91
N HIS A 236 3.65 -4.25 3.59
CA HIS A 236 3.69 -3.21 4.60
C HIS A 236 2.29 -2.94 5.17
N HIS A 237 1.33 -2.65 4.30
CA HIS A 237 -0.07 -2.44 4.69
C HIS A 237 -1.04 -2.61 3.52
N VAL A 238 -2.30 -2.82 3.87
CA VAL A 238 -3.47 -2.59 3.03
C VAL A 238 -4.16 -1.32 3.49
N CYS A 239 -4.62 -0.48 2.56
CA CYS A 239 -5.27 0.78 2.88
C CYS A 239 -6.73 0.83 2.44
N PHE A 240 -7.56 1.37 3.31
CA PHE A 240 -8.94 1.72 3.00
C PHE A 240 -9.15 3.22 3.11
N ALA A 241 -9.82 3.79 2.10
CA ALA A 241 -10.21 5.19 2.15
C ALA A 241 -11.48 5.39 2.98
N THR A 242 -11.57 6.56 3.60
CA THR A 242 -12.79 7.08 4.24
C THR A 242 -13.12 8.46 3.71
N HIS A 243 -14.32 8.98 3.96
CA HIS A 243 -14.75 10.27 3.40
C HIS A 243 -14.03 11.45 4.03
N GLU A 244 -13.88 11.44 5.35
CA GLU A 244 -13.43 12.62 6.08
C GLU A 244 -12.54 12.27 7.29
N LYS A 245 -11.78 13.26 7.75
CA LYS A 245 -10.90 13.12 8.93
C LYS A 245 -11.64 12.68 10.18
N HIS A 246 -12.89 13.14 10.34
CA HIS A 246 -13.67 12.77 11.51
C HIS A 246 -14.02 11.26 11.56
N ASN A 247 -14.08 10.55 10.41
CA ASN A 247 -14.22 9.09 10.40
C ASN A 247 -12.99 8.43 11.04
N ILE A 248 -11.80 8.94 10.76
CA ILE A 248 -10.55 8.46 11.37
C ILE A 248 -10.55 8.73 12.89
N LEU A 249 -10.94 9.92 13.32
CA LEU A 249 -11.04 10.24 14.75
C LEU A 249 -12.10 9.39 15.46
N ALA A 250 -13.22 9.11 14.80
CA ALA A 250 -14.26 8.23 15.33
C ALA A 250 -13.76 6.78 15.53
N ILE A 251 -12.87 6.28 14.67
CA ILE A 251 -12.21 4.98 14.88
C ILE A 251 -11.32 5.03 16.12
N CYS A 252 -10.54 6.09 16.32
CA CYS A 252 -9.72 6.28 17.51
C CYS A 252 -10.57 6.31 18.79
N ASP A 253 -11.67 7.05 18.79
CA ASP A 253 -12.60 7.14 19.93
C ASP A 253 -13.22 5.77 20.24
N LYS A 254 -13.64 5.03 19.20
CA LYS A 254 -14.17 3.67 19.33
C LYS A 254 -13.15 2.71 19.94
N LEU A 255 -11.91 2.72 19.43
CA LEU A 255 -10.83 1.88 19.97
C LEU A 255 -10.52 2.24 21.44
N GLY A 256 -10.51 3.54 21.79
CA GLY A 256 -10.36 4.00 23.15
C GLY A 256 -11.48 3.51 24.07
N ALA A 257 -12.74 3.63 23.64
CA ALA A 257 -13.91 3.15 24.39
C ALA A 257 -13.90 1.63 24.60
N LEU A 258 -13.43 0.87 23.61
CA LEU A 258 -13.29 -0.58 23.65
C LEU A 258 -12.03 -1.07 24.38
N ARG A 259 -11.18 -0.17 24.90
CA ARG A 259 -9.88 -0.49 25.51
C ARG A 259 -8.93 -1.25 24.56
N ARG A 260 -8.99 -0.90 23.27
CA ARG A 260 -8.18 -1.48 22.18
C ARG A 260 -7.23 -0.43 21.55
N SER A 261 -6.77 0.54 22.35
CA SER A 261 -5.83 1.58 21.89
C SER A 261 -4.47 1.02 21.45
N ASP A 262 -4.13 -0.17 21.88
CA ASP A 262 -2.98 -0.97 21.46
C ASP A 262 -3.03 -1.37 19.97
N SER A 263 -4.22 -1.36 19.35
CA SER A 263 -4.36 -1.52 17.91
C SER A 263 -3.89 -0.30 17.12
N ILE A 264 -3.75 0.88 17.73
CA ILE A 264 -3.23 2.08 17.05
C ILE A 264 -1.71 2.02 17.03
N GLU A 265 -1.14 1.82 15.84
CA GLU A 265 0.31 1.79 15.67
C GLU A 265 0.88 3.19 15.43
N ARG A 266 0.23 4.00 14.58
CA ARG A 266 0.73 5.30 14.19
C ARG A 266 -0.41 6.23 13.74
N GLY A 267 -0.33 7.49 14.13
CA GLY A 267 -1.34 8.50 13.80
C GLY A 267 -2.38 8.69 14.93
N PRO A 268 -3.47 9.44 14.67
CA PRO A 268 -3.76 10.11 13.40
C PRO A 268 -2.75 11.20 13.04
N GLY A 269 -2.52 11.42 11.75
CA GLY A 269 -1.55 12.38 11.26
C GLY A 269 -1.81 12.84 9.83
N ARG A 270 -0.93 13.71 9.32
CA ARG A 270 -0.93 14.18 7.94
C ARG A 270 0.37 13.73 7.27
N HIS A 271 0.29 13.00 6.17
CA HIS A 271 1.46 12.72 5.34
C HIS A 271 1.88 13.94 4.51
N GLY A 272 3.18 14.08 4.22
CA GLY A 272 3.65 14.86 3.09
C GLY A 272 3.34 14.12 1.80
N VAL A 273 3.88 12.92 1.65
CA VAL A 273 3.54 12.00 0.55
C VAL A 273 2.02 11.80 0.51
N SER A 274 1.43 11.87 -0.69
CA SER A 274 -0.01 11.78 -0.93
C SER A 274 -0.88 12.88 -0.29
N ASN A 275 -0.32 13.73 0.57
CA ASN A 275 -1.07 14.72 1.36
C ASN A 275 -2.23 14.13 2.17
N ALA A 276 -2.28 12.83 2.38
CA ALA A 276 -3.39 12.18 3.03
C ALA A 276 -3.38 12.34 4.55
N PHE A 277 -4.57 12.45 5.15
CA PHE A 277 -4.76 12.31 6.59
C PHE A 277 -4.91 10.83 6.90
N TYR A 278 -4.12 10.28 7.83
CA TYR A 278 -3.93 8.85 7.99
C TYR A 278 -4.08 8.35 9.43
N LEU A 279 -4.32 7.05 9.55
CA LEU A 279 -4.24 6.26 10.78
C LEU A 279 -3.78 4.85 10.41
N TYR A 280 -2.74 4.35 11.07
CA TYR A 280 -2.29 2.97 10.93
C TYR A 280 -2.68 2.15 12.15
N LEU A 281 -3.28 1.02 11.87
CA LEU A 281 -3.77 0.07 12.85
C LEU A 281 -3.10 -1.29 12.68
N ARG A 282 -3.04 -2.06 13.77
CA ARG A 282 -2.75 -3.49 13.74
C ARG A 282 -4.03 -4.27 13.99
N ASP A 283 -4.32 -5.20 13.09
CA ASP A 283 -5.37 -6.18 13.30
C ASP A 283 -4.94 -7.23 14.37
N PRO A 284 -5.82 -8.17 14.77
CA PRO A 284 -5.48 -9.18 15.78
C PRO A 284 -4.29 -10.08 15.45
N ASP A 285 -3.98 -10.28 14.17
CA ASP A 285 -2.85 -11.06 13.68
C ASP A 285 -1.58 -10.23 13.41
N GLY A 286 -1.67 -8.92 13.60
CA GLY A 286 -0.57 -7.98 13.38
C GLY A 286 -0.44 -7.46 11.95
N HIS A 287 -1.39 -7.75 11.05
CA HIS A 287 -1.44 -7.09 9.75
C HIS A 287 -1.65 -5.60 9.92
N ARG A 288 -0.88 -4.80 9.17
CA ARG A 288 -1.05 -3.34 9.20
C ARG A 288 -2.15 -2.93 8.24
N VAL A 289 -3.12 -2.20 8.78
CA VAL A 289 -4.23 -1.60 8.04
C VAL A 289 -4.11 -0.08 8.14
N GLU A 290 -4.08 0.59 7.00
CA GLU A 290 -4.20 2.04 6.94
C GLU A 290 -5.64 2.44 6.69
N VAL A 291 -6.09 3.47 7.41
CA VAL A 291 -7.29 4.23 7.07
C VAL A 291 -6.87 5.63 6.70
N TYR A 292 -7.23 6.11 5.50
CA TYR A 292 -6.77 7.40 5.05
C TYR A 292 -7.84 8.19 4.29
N THR A 293 -7.62 9.48 4.10
CA THR A 293 -8.53 10.35 3.35
C THR A 293 -7.81 11.59 2.83
N GLN A 294 -8.41 12.23 1.82
CA GLN A 294 -7.98 13.52 1.30
C GLN A 294 -6.63 13.51 0.57
N ASP A 295 -6.36 12.45 -0.18
CA ASP A 295 -5.38 12.50 -1.26
C ASP A 295 -5.87 13.40 -2.42
N TYR A 296 -5.05 13.57 -3.44
CA TYR A 296 -5.37 14.44 -4.56
C TYR A 296 -5.60 13.65 -5.86
N TYR A 297 -6.30 14.30 -6.80
CA TYR A 297 -6.58 13.75 -8.12
C TYR A 297 -5.32 13.74 -8.99
N THR A 298 -5.08 12.63 -9.71
CA THR A 298 -3.89 12.42 -10.55
C THR A 298 -4.24 11.98 -11.98
N GLY A 299 -5.52 12.10 -12.39
CA GLY A 299 -6.03 11.51 -13.63
C GLY A 299 -5.59 12.21 -14.93
N ASP A 300 -5.00 13.40 -14.83
CA ASP A 300 -4.52 14.10 -16.02
C ASP A 300 -3.29 13.40 -16.64
N PRO A 301 -3.20 13.33 -17.97
CA PRO A 301 -2.10 12.63 -18.65
C PRO A 301 -0.72 13.28 -18.42
N ASP A 302 -0.68 14.55 -18.07
CA ASP A 302 0.51 15.34 -17.77
C ASP A 302 0.68 15.63 -16.27
N ASN A 303 -0.02 14.85 -15.41
CA ASN A 303 0.18 14.95 -13.97
C ASN A 303 1.68 14.75 -13.64
N PRO A 304 2.34 15.73 -12.98
CA PRO A 304 3.77 15.62 -12.69
C PRO A 304 4.03 14.58 -11.59
N VAL A 305 5.25 14.06 -11.58
CA VAL A 305 5.78 13.28 -10.46
C VAL A 305 6.26 14.23 -9.38
N ILE A 306 5.90 13.93 -8.12
CA ILE A 306 6.41 14.61 -6.95
C ILE A 306 7.56 13.79 -6.37
N THR A 307 8.74 14.39 -6.28
CA THR A 307 9.93 13.76 -5.68
C THR A 307 10.24 14.41 -4.33
N TRP A 308 10.22 13.59 -3.30
CA TRP A 308 10.57 13.99 -1.94
C TRP A 308 12.05 13.70 -1.67
N ASP A 309 12.71 14.63 -1.01
CA ASP A 309 14.05 14.37 -0.47
C ASP A 309 13.97 13.32 0.64
N VAL A 310 14.84 12.32 0.59
CA VAL A 310 14.91 11.27 1.60
C VAL A 310 15.21 11.84 2.99
N HIS A 311 15.89 12.98 3.07
CA HIS A 311 16.24 13.67 4.31
C HIS A 311 15.13 14.61 4.82
N ASP A 312 14.08 14.88 4.02
CA ASP A 312 12.93 15.67 4.46
C ASP A 312 11.97 14.83 5.31
N ASN A 313 11.92 15.09 6.60
CA ASN A 313 11.01 14.39 7.52
C ASN A 313 9.54 14.71 7.28
N GLN A 314 9.21 15.85 6.67
CA GLN A 314 7.82 16.22 6.38
C GLN A 314 7.17 15.28 5.36
N ARG A 315 7.95 14.57 4.53
CA ARG A 315 7.42 13.53 3.66
C ARG A 315 6.67 12.43 4.42
N ARG A 316 7.15 12.08 5.62
CA ARG A 316 6.58 11.02 6.46
C ARG A 316 5.37 11.49 7.26
N ASP A 317 5.52 12.66 7.88
CA ASP A 317 4.46 13.30 8.66
C ASP A 317 4.63 14.82 8.56
N TRP A 318 3.64 15.47 7.96
CA TRP A 318 3.65 16.92 7.71
C TRP A 318 3.68 17.74 9.00
N TRP A 319 3.18 17.17 10.09
CA TRP A 319 3.17 17.82 11.40
C TRP A 319 4.43 17.53 12.23
N GLY A 320 5.33 16.67 11.71
CA GLY A 320 6.58 16.33 12.38
C GLY A 320 6.44 15.27 13.47
N ASN A 321 5.34 14.50 13.48
CA ASN A 321 5.21 13.38 14.41
C ASN A 321 6.27 12.30 14.11
N PRO A 322 6.87 11.69 15.14
CA PRO A 322 7.84 10.63 14.96
C PRO A 322 7.21 9.38 14.34
N VAL A 323 8.03 8.59 13.66
CA VAL A 323 7.65 7.29 13.12
C VAL A 323 8.02 6.19 14.10
N VAL A 324 7.10 5.27 14.41
CA VAL A 324 7.36 4.16 15.34
C VAL A 324 8.34 3.13 14.74
N PRO A 325 9.22 2.46 15.55
CA PRO A 325 10.20 1.49 15.04
C PRO A 325 9.61 0.37 14.21
N SER A 326 8.46 -0.16 14.64
CA SER A 326 7.73 -1.21 13.92
C SER A 326 7.37 -0.84 12.47
N TRP A 327 7.31 0.45 12.16
CA TRP A 327 7.09 0.95 10.81
C TRP A 327 8.11 0.41 9.79
N TYR A 328 9.36 0.30 10.20
CA TYR A 328 10.46 -0.13 9.33
C TYR A 328 10.72 -1.63 9.42
N THR A 329 10.44 -2.25 10.57
CA THR A 329 10.80 -3.64 10.83
C THR A 329 9.69 -4.62 10.55
N ASP A 330 8.42 -4.21 10.79
CA ASP A 330 7.30 -5.12 10.79
C ASP A 330 6.52 -5.04 9.48
N ALA A 331 6.39 -6.18 8.83
CA ALA A 331 5.57 -6.36 7.62
C ALA A 331 5.05 -7.80 7.58
N SER A 332 3.88 -7.99 6.96
CA SER A 332 3.27 -9.32 6.85
C SER A 332 3.98 -10.16 5.80
N LEU A 333 4.19 -11.44 6.10
CA LEU A 333 4.69 -12.41 5.13
C LEU A 333 3.74 -12.51 3.93
N VAL A 334 4.29 -12.88 2.78
CA VAL A 334 3.50 -13.24 1.60
C VAL A 334 3.69 -14.72 1.28
N LEU A 335 2.69 -15.36 0.70
CA LEU A 335 2.71 -16.80 0.41
C LEU A 335 3.01 -17.07 -1.08
N ASP A 336 3.60 -18.23 -1.36
CA ASP A 336 3.59 -18.80 -2.71
C ASP A 336 2.22 -19.36 -3.06
N LEU A 337 2.06 -19.92 -4.27
CA LEU A 337 0.79 -20.49 -4.70
C LEU A 337 0.46 -21.86 -4.07
N ASP A 338 1.38 -22.43 -3.30
CA ASP A 338 1.18 -23.63 -2.51
C ASP A 338 0.86 -23.33 -1.03
N GLY A 339 0.87 -22.03 -0.66
CA GLY A 339 0.57 -21.57 0.69
C GLY A 339 1.78 -21.55 1.63
N ASN A 340 3.00 -21.66 1.11
CA ASN A 340 4.21 -21.54 1.90
C ASN A 340 4.69 -20.09 1.94
N PRO A 341 5.27 -19.60 3.06
CA PRO A 341 5.89 -18.30 3.11
C PRO A 341 7.01 -18.14 2.07
N GLN A 342 6.99 -17.03 1.33
CA GLN A 342 8.08 -16.66 0.45
C GLN A 342 9.34 -16.36 1.26
N PRO A 343 10.53 -16.74 0.76
CA PRO A 343 11.78 -16.36 1.37
C PRO A 343 11.93 -14.83 1.42
N VAL A 344 12.23 -14.30 2.60
CA VAL A 344 12.51 -12.88 2.78
C VAL A 344 13.99 -12.63 2.48
N VAL A 345 14.27 -11.76 1.53
CA VAL A 345 15.61 -11.32 1.15
C VAL A 345 15.91 -10.00 1.87
N ALA A 346 17.06 -9.93 2.54
CA ALA A 346 17.48 -8.72 3.21
C ALA A 346 17.84 -7.62 2.19
N ARG A 347 17.49 -6.39 2.51
CA ARG A 347 17.93 -5.23 1.76
C ARG A 347 19.44 -5.01 1.94
N THR A 348 20.17 -4.84 0.85
CA THR A 348 21.63 -4.74 0.86
C THR A 348 22.16 -3.33 1.11
N ASP A 349 21.35 -2.30 0.86
CA ASP A 349 21.65 -0.87 1.03
C ASP A 349 21.01 -0.29 2.31
N SER A 350 20.90 -1.11 3.36
CA SER A 350 20.17 -0.81 4.59
C SER A 350 20.74 0.33 5.45
N SER A 351 21.86 0.95 5.05
CA SER A 351 22.46 2.07 5.80
C SER A 351 21.49 3.22 6.08
N GLU A 352 20.47 3.40 5.25
CA GLU A 352 19.53 4.51 5.37
C GLU A 352 18.26 4.22 6.18
N MET A 353 17.99 2.95 6.46
CA MET A 353 16.84 2.51 7.24
C MET A 353 17.22 2.01 8.64
N ALA A 354 18.49 2.21 9.04
CA ALA A 354 18.91 1.90 10.39
C ALA A 354 18.15 2.79 11.38
N VAL A 355 17.27 2.17 12.14
CA VAL A 355 16.53 2.82 13.22
C VAL A 355 17.37 2.76 14.47
N THR A 356 17.83 3.91 14.95
CA THR A 356 18.40 4.03 16.30
C THR A 356 17.27 4.42 17.24
N ILE A 357 16.95 3.55 18.20
CA ILE A 357 16.00 3.86 19.26
C ILE A 357 16.75 4.68 20.31
N GLY A 358 16.32 5.92 20.55
CA GLY A 358 16.86 6.74 21.61
C GLY A 358 16.55 6.19 23.00
N ALA A 359 17.22 6.74 24.02
CA ALA A 359 17.02 6.34 25.42
C ALA A 359 15.59 6.59 25.93
N ASP A 360 14.83 7.44 25.25
CA ASP A 360 13.39 7.73 25.45
C ASP A 360 12.48 6.67 24.78
N GLY A 361 13.04 5.72 24.02
CA GLY A 361 12.32 4.67 23.32
C GLY A 361 11.64 5.12 22.02
N PHE A 362 11.74 6.40 21.63
CA PHE A 362 10.97 6.99 20.52
C PHE A 362 11.74 7.85 19.53
N SER A 363 13.04 8.03 19.69
CA SER A 363 13.79 8.83 18.73
C SER A 363 14.31 7.99 17.57
N TYR A 364 14.21 8.55 16.38
CA TYR A 364 14.73 7.99 15.14
C TYR A 364 15.86 8.83 14.66
N THR A 365 17.06 8.31 14.78
CA THR A 365 18.18 8.85 14.06
C THR A 365 18.65 7.79 13.09
N ARG A 366 18.81 8.15 11.83
CA ARG A 366 19.71 7.43 10.95
C ARG A 366 21.10 7.57 11.52
N ALA A 367 21.89 6.51 11.50
CA ALA A 367 23.26 6.53 12.05
C ALA A 367 24.13 7.64 11.43
N ASP A 368 23.80 8.11 10.22
CA ASP A 368 24.50 9.16 9.48
C ASP A 368 23.75 10.51 9.36
N ASP A 369 22.46 10.56 9.64
CA ASP A 369 21.63 11.78 9.47
C ASP A 369 21.76 12.79 10.62
N ASP A 370 22.28 12.38 11.77
CA ASP A 370 22.40 13.24 12.96
C ASP A 370 23.37 14.43 12.78
N LYS A 371 24.20 14.39 11.73
CA LYS A 371 25.21 15.42 11.51
C LYS A 371 24.71 16.62 10.72
N ASP A 372 23.70 16.43 9.89
CA ASP A 372 23.22 17.42 8.92
C ASP A 372 21.74 17.80 9.06
N MET A 373 20.99 17.13 9.95
CA MET A 373 19.63 17.56 10.28
C MET A 373 19.72 18.88 11.03
N PRO A 374 19.08 19.95 10.52
CA PRO A 374 18.93 21.16 11.32
C PRO A 374 18.25 20.73 12.62
N GLU A 375 18.90 21.02 13.76
CA GLU A 375 18.25 20.87 15.06
C GLU A 375 16.83 21.41 14.94
N TYR A 376 15.84 20.54 15.09
CA TYR A 376 14.45 20.96 15.13
C TYR A 376 14.28 21.74 16.44
N LYS A 377 14.63 23.01 16.40
CA LYS A 377 14.39 23.92 17.53
C LYS A 377 12.90 24.11 17.59
N GLN A 378 12.28 23.45 18.55
CA GLN A 378 10.91 23.75 18.93
C GLN A 378 10.76 25.28 19.03
N GLY A 379 10.03 25.89 18.11
CA GLY A 379 9.67 27.30 18.15
C GLY A 379 10.19 28.21 17.03
N GLU A 380 11.04 27.74 16.12
CA GLU A 380 11.38 28.53 14.93
C GLU A 380 10.52 28.15 13.71
N TYR A 381 9.22 28.45 13.79
CA TYR A 381 8.45 28.61 12.56
C TYR A 381 8.95 29.87 11.88
N LYS A 382 9.70 29.75 10.81
CA LYS A 382 9.83 30.84 9.85
C LYS A 382 8.48 31.01 9.16
N LEU A 383 7.57 31.75 9.77
CA LEU A 383 6.49 32.45 9.09
C LEU A 383 7.13 33.44 8.11
N GLY A 384 7.46 33.00 6.93
CA GLY A 384 8.20 33.83 6.00
C GLY A 384 8.04 33.40 4.56
N HIS A 385 6.83 33.04 4.15
CA HIS A 385 6.47 33.15 2.75
C HIS A 385 5.34 34.16 2.64
N GLN A 386 5.72 35.38 2.37
CA GLN A 386 4.81 36.33 1.71
C GLN A 386 4.49 35.71 0.34
N LEU A 387 3.22 35.42 0.12
CA LEU A 387 2.64 35.13 -1.19
C LEU A 387 2.94 36.27 -2.15
#